data_65de0d08cd45e4dbb51ff863608dd770
#
_entry.id   65de0d08cd45e4dbb51ff863608dd770
#
_cell.length_a   1.000
_cell.length_b   1.000
_cell.length_c   1.000
_cell.angle_alpha   90.00
_cell.angle_beta   90.00
_cell.angle_gamma   90.00
#
_symmetry.space_group_name_H-M   'P 1'
#
loop_
_entity.id
_entity.type
_entity.pdbx_description
1 polymer ?
#
loop_
_entity_poly.entity_id
_entity_poly.type
_entity_poly.pdbx_seq_one_letter_code
_entity_poly.pdbx_strand_id
1 'polypeptide(L)'
;MNYTYDKYAIEREDDCYYEGYWQSAHHFTDIKDELRMIYGHPVPNEYNNDLIKEIKETESVGIHVRRGDYLNEPEFRGICGVDYYKKTIKDILSDGKRHCFYIFSNDMQWCRENLAPLMQGHELIFVTGNTGKNSCWDMFLMTYCKDLIIANSSFSWWGAFLNKYVNRVYAPFPWLNRDCELDVYDDSWTKVY
;
A
#
# COMPACT_ATOMS: atom_id res chain seq x y z
N MET A 1 8.97 -19.25 5.36
CA MET A 1 8.84 -17.79 5.43
C MET A 1 7.98 -17.48 6.64
N ASN A 2 8.46 -16.67 7.55
CA ASN A 2 7.72 -16.37 8.78
C ASN A 2 6.98 -15.04 8.58
N TYR A 3 5.65 -15.09 8.48
CA TYR A 3 4.78 -13.92 8.38
C TYR A 3 4.09 -13.61 9.71
N THR A 4 4.48 -14.33 10.77
CA THR A 4 3.95 -14.13 12.12
C THR A 4 4.93 -13.36 12.98
N TYR A 5 4.41 -12.57 13.89
CA TYR A 5 5.22 -11.89 14.90
C TYR A 5 5.89 -12.91 15.83
N ASP A 6 7.19 -12.77 16.00
CA ASP A 6 7.95 -13.56 16.95
C ASP A 6 8.66 -12.63 17.95
N LYS A 7 8.04 -12.45 19.10
CA LYS A 7 8.57 -11.61 20.18
C LYS A 7 9.96 -12.06 20.63
N TYR A 8 10.16 -13.39 20.72
CA TYR A 8 11.42 -13.95 21.21
C TYR A 8 12.57 -13.80 20.22
N ALA A 9 12.28 -13.69 18.94
CA ALA A 9 13.31 -13.43 17.93
C ALA A 9 13.99 -12.08 18.14
N ILE A 10 13.25 -11.08 18.62
CA ILE A 10 13.76 -9.69 18.79
C ILE A 10 14.46 -9.53 20.15
N GLU A 11 14.03 -10.26 21.18
CA GLU A 11 14.56 -10.18 22.55
C GLU A 11 15.86 -11.02 22.76
N ARG A 12 16.45 -11.56 21.70
CA ARG A 12 17.69 -12.36 21.81
C ARG A 12 18.89 -11.46 22.09
N GLU A 13 19.71 -11.88 23.07
CA GLU A 13 20.93 -11.18 23.46
C GLU A 13 22.20 -11.73 22.76
N ASP A 14 22.08 -12.82 22.00
CA ASP A 14 23.18 -13.49 21.30
C ASP A 14 23.38 -12.91 19.88
N ASP A 15 24.59 -13.00 19.38
CA ASP A 15 24.89 -12.67 17.99
C ASP A 15 24.16 -13.64 17.07
N CYS A 16 23.17 -13.12 16.32
CA CYS A 16 22.35 -13.93 15.44
C CYS A 16 22.10 -13.25 14.10
N TYR A 17 21.86 -14.06 13.08
CA TYR A 17 21.46 -13.60 11.76
C TYR A 17 19.95 -13.80 11.59
N TYR A 18 19.26 -12.74 11.20
CA TYR A 18 17.80 -12.78 10.97
C TYR A 18 17.52 -12.94 9.48
N GLU A 19 16.88 -14.04 9.10
CA GLU A 19 16.44 -14.31 7.74
C GLU A 19 14.92 -14.41 7.67
N GLY A 20 14.28 -13.55 6.86
CA GLY A 20 12.84 -13.56 6.67
C GLY A 20 12.32 -12.28 6.05
N TYR A 21 11.00 -12.24 5.80
CA TYR A 21 10.32 -11.04 5.28
C TYR A 21 9.98 -10.02 6.35
N TRP A 22 9.90 -10.43 7.61
CA TRP A 22 9.61 -9.57 8.77
C TRP A 22 8.39 -8.66 8.58
N GLN A 23 7.42 -9.11 7.79
CA GLN A 23 6.27 -8.33 7.36
C GLN A 23 5.11 -8.46 8.37
N SER A 24 5.38 -8.03 9.61
CA SER A 24 4.39 -7.81 10.66
C SER A 24 4.57 -6.42 11.24
N ALA A 25 3.48 -5.67 11.38
CA ALA A 25 3.51 -4.34 11.99
C ALA A 25 4.05 -4.38 13.43
N HIS A 26 3.78 -5.46 14.15
CA HIS A 26 4.18 -5.62 15.55
C HIS A 26 5.70 -5.65 15.75
N HIS A 27 6.49 -6.05 14.74
CA HIS A 27 7.96 -5.98 14.83
C HIS A 27 8.48 -4.54 14.90
N PHE A 28 7.70 -3.57 14.47
CA PHE A 28 8.14 -2.19 14.23
C PHE A 28 7.31 -1.15 14.97
N THR A 29 6.32 -1.56 15.76
CA THR A 29 5.39 -0.64 16.43
C THR A 29 6.13 0.36 17.30
N ASP A 30 7.09 -0.11 18.12
CA ASP A 30 7.82 0.72 19.07
C ASP A 30 8.84 1.67 18.42
N ILE A 31 9.26 1.37 17.17
CA ILE A 31 10.26 2.15 16.42
C ILE A 31 9.68 2.77 15.14
N LYS A 32 8.35 2.87 15.05
CA LYS A 32 7.67 3.36 13.83
C LYS A 32 8.10 4.76 13.42
N ASP A 33 8.32 5.64 14.39
CA ASP A 33 8.75 7.02 14.12
C ASP A 33 10.24 7.10 13.75
N GLU A 34 11.08 6.27 14.35
CA GLU A 34 12.48 6.10 13.95
C GLU A 34 12.61 5.59 12.52
N LEU A 35 11.79 4.60 12.15
CA LEU A 35 11.76 4.08 10.78
C LEU A 35 11.34 5.16 9.77
N ARG A 36 10.37 6.00 10.10
CA ARG A 36 9.97 7.14 9.27
C ARG A 36 11.11 8.14 9.07
N MET A 37 11.97 8.34 10.08
CA MET A 37 13.15 9.19 9.97
C MET A 37 14.26 8.52 9.16
N ILE A 38 14.54 7.24 9.40
CA ILE A 38 15.62 6.48 8.73
C ILE A 38 15.31 6.30 7.24
N TYR A 39 14.10 5.89 6.92
CA TYR A 39 13.68 5.74 5.52
C TYR A 39 13.54 7.06 4.80
N GLY A 40 13.55 8.17 5.50
CA GLY A 40 13.55 9.55 5.03
C GLY A 40 13.17 9.72 3.56
N HIS A 41 12.38 10.69 3.24
CA HIS A 41 12.06 10.90 1.83
C HIS A 41 13.30 11.42 1.09
N PRO A 42 13.75 10.76 0.01
CA PRO A 42 14.77 11.34 -0.85
C PRO A 42 14.29 12.71 -1.36
N VAL A 43 15.19 13.57 -1.78
CA VAL A 43 14.79 14.88 -2.34
C VAL A 43 13.96 14.66 -3.60
N PRO A 44 12.69 15.09 -3.64
CA PRO A 44 11.83 14.85 -4.78
C PRO A 44 12.31 15.65 -5.99
N ASN A 45 12.22 15.04 -7.19
CA ASN A 45 12.30 15.78 -8.43
C ASN A 45 11.02 16.65 -8.62
N GLU A 46 11.01 17.51 -9.61
CA GLU A 46 9.90 18.43 -9.87
C GLU A 46 8.55 17.69 -10.00
N TYR A 47 8.50 16.62 -10.79
CA TYR A 47 7.30 15.78 -10.97
C TYR A 47 6.73 15.25 -9.63
N ASN A 48 7.59 14.66 -8.81
CA ASN A 48 7.15 14.11 -7.52
C ASN A 48 6.81 15.23 -6.52
N ASN A 49 7.52 16.34 -6.56
CA ASN A 49 7.22 17.49 -5.71
C ASN A 49 5.84 18.07 -5.97
N ASP A 50 5.45 18.17 -7.24
CA ASP A 50 4.14 18.67 -7.64
C ASP A 50 3.03 17.69 -7.23
N LEU A 51 3.23 16.38 -7.43
CA LEU A 51 2.30 15.35 -6.94
C LEU A 51 2.16 15.39 -5.41
N ILE A 52 3.24 15.56 -4.66
CA ILE A 52 3.17 15.66 -3.18
C ILE A 52 2.31 16.84 -2.75
N LYS A 53 2.44 18.01 -3.40
CA LYS A 53 1.61 19.17 -3.10
C LYS A 53 0.14 18.88 -3.37
N GLU A 54 -0.15 18.34 -4.54
CA GLU A 54 -1.52 18.03 -4.97
C GLU A 54 -2.18 16.96 -4.06
N ILE A 55 -1.45 15.88 -3.72
CA ILE A 55 -1.91 14.85 -2.79
C ILE A 55 -2.29 15.44 -1.43
N LYS A 56 -1.49 16.37 -0.91
CA LYS A 56 -1.74 17.02 0.40
C LYS A 56 -2.94 17.96 0.39
N GLU A 57 -3.19 18.62 -0.74
CA GLU A 57 -4.25 19.64 -0.89
C GLU A 57 -5.62 19.03 -1.21
N THR A 58 -5.67 17.76 -1.63
CA THR A 58 -6.91 17.07 -2.03
C THR A 58 -7.42 16.08 -0.98
N GLU A 59 -8.64 15.57 -1.14
CA GLU A 59 -9.12 14.37 -0.45
C GLU A 59 -8.54 13.15 -1.20
N SER A 60 -7.26 12.93 -0.96
CA SER A 60 -6.44 12.00 -1.74
C SER A 60 -6.65 10.55 -1.32
N VAL A 61 -6.83 9.69 -2.32
CA VAL A 61 -6.93 8.24 -2.18
C VAL A 61 -5.85 7.58 -3.04
N GLY A 62 -4.87 6.94 -2.41
CA GLY A 62 -3.88 6.14 -3.13
C GLY A 62 -4.39 4.72 -3.36
N ILE A 63 -4.38 4.26 -4.61
CA ILE A 63 -4.73 2.88 -4.97
C ILE A 63 -3.50 2.20 -5.55
N HIS A 64 -3.03 1.15 -4.88
CA HIS A 64 -1.97 0.31 -5.41
C HIS A 64 -2.53 -0.95 -6.05
N VAL A 65 -2.11 -1.21 -7.30
CA VAL A 65 -2.49 -2.40 -8.06
C VAL A 65 -1.23 -3.16 -8.46
N ARG A 66 -1.09 -4.38 -7.96
CA ARG A 66 0.00 -5.30 -8.34
C ARG A 66 -0.57 -6.46 -9.12
N ARG A 67 -0.21 -6.54 -10.41
CA ARG A 67 -0.67 -7.60 -11.32
C ARG A 67 0.51 -8.31 -11.96
N GLY A 68 0.95 -7.93 -13.10
CA GLY A 68 2.13 -8.43 -13.80
C GLY A 68 2.57 -9.85 -13.42
N ASP A 69 3.61 -9.93 -12.63
CA ASP A 69 4.16 -11.16 -12.06
C ASP A 69 3.16 -11.94 -11.19
N TYR A 70 2.29 -11.25 -10.42
CA TYR A 70 1.33 -11.88 -9.50
C TYR A 70 0.26 -12.72 -10.21
N LEU A 71 -0.01 -12.48 -11.49
CA LEU A 71 -0.98 -13.27 -12.25
C LEU A 71 -0.54 -14.73 -12.44
N ASN A 72 0.78 -14.96 -12.44
CA ASN A 72 1.37 -16.27 -12.65
C ASN A 72 1.75 -16.98 -11.35
N GLU A 73 1.67 -16.27 -10.20
CA GLU A 73 2.02 -16.81 -8.90
C GLU A 73 0.77 -17.30 -8.14
N PRO A 74 0.61 -18.61 -7.92
CA PRO A 74 -0.57 -19.16 -7.26
C PRO A 74 -0.86 -18.56 -5.88
N GLU A 75 0.18 -18.15 -5.15
CA GLU A 75 0.05 -17.57 -3.81
C GLU A 75 -0.57 -16.19 -3.81
N PHE A 76 -0.47 -15.43 -4.92
CA PHE A 76 -0.88 -14.03 -4.96
C PHE A 76 -2.06 -13.75 -5.89
N ARG A 77 -2.22 -14.59 -6.93
CA ARG A 77 -3.20 -14.32 -7.98
C ARG A 77 -4.64 -14.32 -7.46
N GLY A 78 -5.44 -13.40 -7.99
CA GLY A 78 -6.89 -13.33 -7.75
C GLY A 78 -7.30 -12.68 -6.43
N ILE A 79 -6.37 -12.42 -5.50
CA ILE A 79 -6.67 -11.79 -4.21
C ILE A 79 -7.18 -10.36 -4.43
N CYS A 80 -6.42 -9.54 -5.15
CA CYS A 80 -6.81 -8.17 -5.49
C CYS A 80 -7.49 -8.11 -6.86
N GLY A 81 -8.65 -8.77 -7.00
CA GLY A 81 -9.52 -8.69 -8.19
C GLY A 81 -10.34 -7.40 -8.24
N VAL A 82 -11.11 -7.22 -9.32
CA VAL A 82 -11.99 -6.04 -9.49
C VAL A 82 -12.95 -5.87 -8.32
N ASP A 83 -13.48 -6.96 -7.76
CA ASP A 83 -14.44 -6.90 -6.67
C ASP A 83 -13.85 -6.33 -5.39
N TYR A 84 -12.57 -6.62 -5.10
CA TYR A 84 -11.84 -6.01 -3.99
C TYR A 84 -11.80 -4.49 -4.11
N TYR A 85 -11.35 -3.98 -5.27
CA TYR A 85 -11.28 -2.54 -5.51
C TYR A 85 -12.67 -1.90 -5.56
N LYS A 86 -13.65 -2.55 -6.17
CA LYS A 86 -15.03 -2.06 -6.23
C LYS A 86 -15.63 -1.89 -4.83
N LYS A 87 -15.41 -2.87 -3.95
CA LYS A 87 -15.91 -2.84 -2.57
C LYS A 87 -15.28 -1.70 -1.77
N THR A 88 -13.95 -1.54 -1.86
CA THR A 88 -13.21 -0.51 -1.14
C THR A 88 -13.50 0.89 -1.67
N ILE A 89 -13.53 1.07 -2.99
CA ILE A 89 -13.88 2.36 -3.60
C ILE A 89 -15.30 2.77 -3.20
N LYS A 90 -16.27 1.84 -3.25
CA LYS A 90 -17.65 2.11 -2.82
C LYS A 90 -17.71 2.58 -1.37
N ASP A 91 -16.91 1.99 -0.49
CA ASP A 91 -16.88 2.38 0.92
C ASP A 91 -16.29 3.78 1.09
N ILE A 92 -15.19 4.11 0.42
CA ILE A 92 -14.62 5.46 0.39
C ILE A 92 -15.64 6.48 -0.09
N LEU A 93 -16.33 6.21 -1.20
CA LEU A 93 -17.30 7.13 -1.79
C LEU A 93 -18.58 7.30 -0.95
N SER A 94 -18.80 6.45 0.05
CA SER A 94 -19.97 6.55 0.95
C SER A 94 -19.96 7.80 1.82
N ASP A 95 -18.82 8.47 1.98
CA ASP A 95 -18.72 9.74 2.73
C ASP A 95 -19.26 10.95 1.95
N GLY A 96 -19.59 10.78 0.67
CA GLY A 96 -20.17 11.81 -0.20
C GLY A 96 -19.22 12.94 -0.60
N LYS A 97 -17.94 12.83 -0.30
CA LYS A 97 -16.93 13.81 -0.67
C LYS A 97 -16.45 13.63 -2.12
N ARG A 98 -15.90 14.69 -2.69
CA ARG A 98 -15.16 14.61 -3.94
C ARG A 98 -13.71 14.21 -3.63
N HIS A 99 -13.31 13.03 -4.11
CA HIS A 99 -11.97 12.50 -3.94
C HIS A 99 -11.11 12.71 -5.18
N CYS A 100 -9.77 12.71 -4.98
CA CYS A 100 -8.77 12.60 -6.02
C CYS A 100 -8.04 11.25 -5.85
N PHE A 101 -8.15 10.37 -6.85
CA PHE A 101 -7.58 9.03 -6.82
C PHE A 101 -6.24 9.00 -7.55
N TYR A 102 -5.20 8.57 -6.84
CA TYR A 102 -3.84 8.39 -7.35
C TYR A 102 -3.59 6.89 -7.56
N ILE A 103 -3.42 6.47 -8.81
CA ILE A 103 -3.28 5.08 -9.20
C ILE A 103 -1.81 4.74 -9.38
N PHE A 104 -1.31 3.81 -8.58
CA PHE A 104 0.04 3.25 -8.63
C PHE A 104 -0.03 1.81 -9.11
N SER A 105 0.57 1.46 -10.23
CA SER A 105 0.44 0.12 -10.78
C SER A 105 1.54 -0.26 -11.75
N ASN A 106 1.83 -1.56 -11.83
CA ASN A 106 2.60 -2.16 -12.91
C ASN A 106 1.73 -2.63 -14.09
N ASP A 107 0.40 -2.37 -14.05
CA ASP A 107 -0.57 -2.69 -15.12
C ASP A 107 -1.58 -1.53 -15.27
N MET A 108 -1.11 -0.41 -15.80
CA MET A 108 -1.92 0.82 -15.96
C MET A 108 -3.09 0.65 -16.94
N GLN A 109 -2.93 -0.22 -17.95
CA GLN A 109 -4.02 -0.48 -18.89
C GLN A 109 -5.19 -1.14 -18.19
N TRP A 110 -4.93 -2.18 -17.42
CA TRP A 110 -5.97 -2.84 -16.62
C TRP A 110 -6.67 -1.87 -15.67
N CYS A 111 -5.92 -0.97 -15.02
CA CYS A 111 -6.50 0.05 -14.15
C CYS A 111 -7.46 0.99 -14.89
N ARG A 112 -7.09 1.43 -16.10
CA ARG A 112 -7.96 2.28 -16.93
C ARG A 112 -9.24 1.57 -17.34
N GLU A 113 -9.15 0.30 -17.70
CA GLU A 113 -10.29 -0.48 -18.18
C GLU A 113 -11.24 -0.91 -17.06
N ASN A 114 -10.70 -1.26 -15.88
CA ASN A 114 -11.47 -1.91 -14.83
C ASN A 114 -11.74 -1.02 -13.61
N LEU A 115 -10.86 -0.08 -13.27
CA LEU A 115 -11.02 0.76 -12.08
C LEU A 115 -11.55 2.15 -12.40
N ALA A 116 -11.10 2.78 -13.48
CA ALA A 116 -11.57 4.13 -13.82
C ALA A 116 -13.10 4.26 -13.92
N PRO A 117 -13.84 3.26 -14.47
CA PRO A 117 -15.30 3.33 -14.50
C PRO A 117 -15.97 3.35 -13.12
N LEU A 118 -15.27 2.89 -12.07
CA LEU A 118 -15.80 2.83 -10.70
C LEU A 118 -15.74 4.19 -9.98
N MET A 119 -14.97 5.15 -10.52
CA MET A 119 -14.65 6.44 -9.90
C MET A 119 -15.18 7.62 -10.73
N GLN A 120 -16.28 7.40 -11.47
CA GLN A 120 -16.89 8.45 -12.28
C GLN A 120 -17.32 9.67 -11.43
N GLY A 121 -17.02 10.88 -11.92
CA GLY A 121 -17.29 12.13 -11.20
C GLY A 121 -16.19 12.55 -10.22
N HIS A 122 -15.14 11.77 -10.10
CA HIS A 122 -13.96 12.03 -9.29
C HIS A 122 -12.73 12.28 -10.16
N GLU A 123 -11.69 12.86 -9.59
CA GLU A 123 -10.43 13.08 -10.28
C GLU A 123 -9.55 11.82 -10.23
N LEU A 124 -8.93 11.45 -11.35
CA LEU A 124 -8.10 10.25 -11.46
C LEU A 124 -6.74 10.62 -12.05
N ILE A 125 -5.70 10.33 -11.29
CA ILE A 125 -4.31 10.56 -11.68
C ILE A 125 -3.60 9.22 -11.75
N PHE A 126 -3.17 8.83 -12.94
CA PHE A 126 -2.36 7.64 -13.16
C PHE A 126 -0.89 8.02 -13.02
N VAL A 127 -0.27 7.60 -11.93
CA VAL A 127 1.14 7.92 -11.63
C VAL A 127 2.04 7.07 -12.52
N THR A 128 2.66 7.66 -13.52
CA THR A 128 3.46 6.95 -14.54
C THR A 128 4.88 7.49 -14.70
N GLY A 129 5.24 8.58 -14.01
CA GLY A 129 6.54 9.24 -14.14
C GLY A 129 7.69 8.54 -13.42
N ASN A 130 7.40 7.60 -12.54
CA ASN A 130 8.41 6.92 -11.72
C ASN A 130 8.73 5.53 -12.27
N THR A 131 9.85 5.41 -12.99
CA THR A 131 10.27 4.14 -13.60
C THR A 131 11.70 3.78 -13.23
N GLY A 132 12.05 2.50 -13.34
CA GLY A 132 13.40 1.99 -13.04
C GLY A 132 13.81 2.29 -11.60
N LYS A 133 14.98 2.91 -11.40
CA LYS A 133 15.48 3.29 -10.06
C LYS A 133 14.64 4.37 -9.35
N ASN A 134 13.74 5.03 -10.06
CA ASN A 134 12.83 6.01 -9.46
C ASN A 134 11.49 5.38 -9.02
N SER A 135 11.27 4.09 -9.26
CA SER A 135 10.00 3.42 -8.89
C SER A 135 9.69 3.46 -7.39
N CYS A 136 10.70 3.58 -6.54
CA CYS A 136 10.51 3.77 -5.09
C CYS A 136 9.68 5.02 -4.75
N TRP A 137 9.66 6.03 -5.64
CA TRP A 137 8.87 7.23 -5.43
C TRP A 137 7.36 6.97 -5.35
N ASP A 138 6.85 5.96 -6.02
CA ASP A 138 5.43 5.60 -5.92
C ASP A 138 5.09 5.18 -4.48
N MET A 139 5.98 4.45 -3.80
CA MET A 139 5.81 4.12 -2.39
C MET A 139 5.85 5.38 -1.50
N PHE A 140 6.78 6.31 -1.76
CA PHE A 140 6.84 7.56 -1.00
C PHE A 140 5.62 8.44 -1.25
N LEU A 141 5.09 8.52 -2.48
CA LEU A 141 3.85 9.26 -2.77
C LEU A 141 2.67 8.69 -1.99
N MET A 142 2.57 7.36 -1.87
CA MET A 142 1.53 6.72 -1.04
C MET A 142 1.59 7.16 0.42
N THR A 143 2.78 7.49 0.97
CA THR A 143 2.90 7.95 2.37
C THR A 143 2.28 9.32 2.64
N TYR A 144 1.85 10.05 1.62
CA TYR A 144 1.18 11.35 1.74
C TYR A 144 -0.34 11.27 1.52
N CYS A 145 -0.86 10.15 1.00
CA CYS A 145 -2.29 10.00 0.75
C CYS A 145 -3.10 9.93 2.06
N LYS A 146 -4.29 10.53 2.05
CA LYS A 146 -5.20 10.51 3.21
C LYS A 146 -5.88 9.16 3.41
N ASP A 147 -6.21 8.47 2.33
CA ASP A 147 -6.75 7.11 2.35
C ASP A 147 -5.93 6.20 1.41
N LEU A 148 -5.84 4.92 1.74
CA LEU A 148 -5.08 3.95 0.95
C LEU A 148 -5.89 2.68 0.71
N ILE A 149 -5.87 2.20 -0.53
CA ILE A 149 -6.30 0.86 -0.93
C ILE A 149 -5.05 0.11 -1.39
N ILE A 150 -4.54 -0.81 -0.58
CA ILE A 150 -3.29 -1.50 -0.86
C ILE A 150 -3.51 -2.87 -1.50
N ALA A 151 -2.58 -3.30 -2.33
CA ALA A 151 -2.50 -4.69 -2.77
C ALA A 151 -1.77 -5.55 -1.74
N ASN A 152 -1.85 -6.88 -1.88
CA ASN A 152 -1.07 -7.85 -1.10
C ASN A 152 0.42 -7.85 -1.46
N SER A 153 1.04 -6.68 -1.36
CA SER A 153 2.42 -6.40 -1.77
C SER A 153 3.17 -5.67 -0.66
N SER A 154 4.40 -6.11 -0.36
CA SER A 154 5.28 -5.41 0.58
C SER A 154 5.52 -3.95 0.20
N PHE A 155 5.49 -3.63 -1.08
CA PHE A 155 5.65 -2.26 -1.58
C PHE A 155 4.57 -1.31 -1.03
N SER A 156 3.30 -1.63 -1.21
CA SER A 156 2.21 -0.81 -0.68
C SER A 156 2.00 -0.99 0.83
N TRP A 157 2.40 -2.15 1.38
CA TRP A 157 2.43 -2.36 2.83
C TRP A 157 3.31 -1.32 3.51
N TRP A 158 4.55 -1.13 3.02
CA TRP A 158 5.46 -0.11 3.54
C TRP A 158 4.93 1.31 3.29
N GLY A 159 4.33 1.57 2.12
CA GLY A 159 3.68 2.85 1.85
C GLY A 159 2.60 3.20 2.87
N ALA A 160 1.78 2.21 3.27
CA ALA A 160 0.75 2.38 4.28
C ALA A 160 1.34 2.48 5.71
N PHE A 161 2.28 1.59 6.05
CA PHE A 161 2.87 1.54 7.40
C PHE A 161 3.66 2.81 7.75
N LEU A 162 4.40 3.37 6.81
CA LEU A 162 5.17 4.59 6.99
C LEU A 162 4.33 5.88 6.90
N ASN A 163 3.10 5.78 6.39
CA ASN A 163 2.23 6.94 6.25
C ASN A 163 1.76 7.45 7.62
N LYS A 164 2.07 8.71 7.93
CA LYS A 164 1.64 9.38 9.16
C LYS A 164 0.37 10.24 9.00
N TYR A 165 -0.14 10.37 7.78
CA TYR A 165 -1.28 11.20 7.42
C TYR A 165 -2.54 10.37 7.11
N VAL A 166 -2.42 9.05 7.09
CA VAL A 166 -3.48 8.15 6.65
C VAL A 166 -4.64 8.12 7.65
N ASN A 167 -5.86 8.26 7.13
CA ASN A 167 -7.10 8.10 7.89
C ASN A 167 -7.61 6.66 7.82
N ARG A 168 -7.62 6.06 6.61
CA ARG A 168 -8.13 4.71 6.35
C ARG A 168 -7.15 3.94 5.48
N VAL A 169 -6.88 2.70 5.84
CA VAL A 169 -6.16 1.74 5.00
C VAL A 169 -7.04 0.52 4.78
N TYR A 170 -7.29 0.18 3.52
CA TYR A 170 -7.97 -1.04 3.12
C TYR A 170 -6.92 -2.04 2.63
N ALA A 171 -6.88 -3.20 3.27
CA ALA A 171 -5.98 -4.28 2.93
C ALA A 171 -6.76 -5.54 2.52
N PRO A 172 -6.32 -6.29 1.51
CA PRO A 172 -7.03 -7.48 1.08
C PRO A 172 -6.90 -8.60 2.11
N PHE A 173 -7.96 -9.38 2.27
CA PHE A 173 -7.95 -10.60 3.07
C PHE A 173 -8.54 -11.76 2.25
N PRO A 174 -7.83 -12.89 2.12
CA PRO A 174 -6.52 -13.19 2.71
C PRO A 174 -5.38 -12.37 2.05
N TRP A 175 -4.22 -12.33 2.69
CA TRP A 175 -3.01 -11.73 2.11
C TRP A 175 -2.31 -12.66 1.12
N LEU A 176 -2.39 -13.95 1.37
CA LEU A 176 -1.87 -15.03 0.52
C LEU A 176 -2.93 -16.11 0.35
N ASN A 177 -2.93 -16.81 -0.79
CA ASN A 177 -3.72 -18.03 -1.04
C ASN A 177 -3.05 -19.24 -0.37
N ARG A 178 -2.83 -19.15 0.93
CA ARG A 178 -2.18 -20.19 1.72
C ARG A 178 -2.90 -20.31 3.05
N ASP A 179 -3.14 -21.53 3.49
CA ASP A 179 -3.68 -21.79 4.83
C ASP A 179 -2.55 -21.68 5.85
N CYS A 180 -2.32 -20.47 6.33
CA CYS A 180 -1.35 -20.16 7.37
C CYS A 180 -1.76 -18.90 8.13
N GLU A 181 -1.36 -18.83 9.39
CA GLU A 181 -1.50 -17.61 10.17
C GLU A 181 -0.60 -16.52 9.58
N LEU A 182 -1.17 -15.35 9.37
CA LEU A 182 -0.50 -14.18 8.83
C LEU A 182 -0.77 -13.00 9.74
N ASP A 183 0.30 -12.39 10.21
CA ASP A 183 0.26 -11.23 11.08
C ASP A 183 0.81 -9.99 10.36
N VAL A 184 0.37 -9.82 9.11
CA VAL A 184 0.86 -8.76 8.22
C VAL A 184 0.10 -7.44 8.36
N TYR A 185 -1.02 -7.44 9.09
CA TYR A 185 -1.91 -6.30 9.19
C TYR A 185 -1.55 -5.42 10.38
N ASP A 186 -1.52 -4.12 10.18
CA ASP A 186 -1.58 -3.17 11.30
C ASP A 186 -3.01 -3.18 11.87
N ASP A 187 -3.16 -3.07 13.19
CA ASP A 187 -4.46 -3.14 13.88
C ASP A 187 -5.46 -2.07 13.42
N SER A 188 -4.95 -0.96 12.90
CA SER A 188 -5.77 0.13 12.36
C SER A 188 -6.31 -0.12 10.95
N TRP A 189 -5.87 -1.20 10.26
CA TRP A 189 -6.25 -1.45 8.88
C TRP A 189 -7.57 -2.21 8.75
N THR A 190 -8.38 -1.83 7.78
CA THR A 190 -9.61 -2.52 7.41
C THR A 190 -9.31 -3.71 6.50
N LYS A 191 -9.53 -4.92 7.00
CA LYS A 191 -9.43 -6.16 6.22
C LYS A 191 -10.65 -6.32 5.32
N VAL A 192 -10.45 -6.52 4.03
CA VAL A 192 -11.52 -6.63 3.03
C VAL A 192 -11.53 -8.02 2.41
N TYR A 193 -12.64 -8.73 2.65
CA TYR A 193 -12.91 -10.10 2.19
C TYR A 193 -13.56 -10.12 0.81
#